data_611e4bccc5ec8d99c1642b2f8518e98f
#
_entry.id   611e4bccc5ec8d99c1642b2f8518e98f
#
_cell.length_a   1.000
_cell.length_b   1.000
_cell.length_c   1.000
_cell.angle_alpha   90.00
_cell.angle_beta   90.00
_cell.angle_gamma   90.00
#
_symmetry.space_group_name_H-M   'P 1'
#
loop_
_entity.id
_entity.type
_entity.pdbx_description
1 polymer ?
#
loop_
_entity_poly.entity_id
_entity_poly.type
_entity_poly.pdbx_seq_one_letter_code
_entity_poly.pdbx_strand_id
1 'polypeptide(L)'
;MISKSFIATPPGFTIKEQIDNRGMTQKDFAKRMGLSEKHISRLINGDVQLTQDVAYRLEMVLGIPASFWNNLEALYREDLVRVENENKMDNDIETSKKIPYNEISKLGWVERTTNKTERVINLRNFFEVSSLDLLFSENLLQIACRKLDGYQEEDFKLLTWAQKAKLEARNIEVSPINIAGLEDEIENIRRLTISEDPNFSIILQGKLKKFGIALVYLPHLNGSFLHGATFYDSKKIVIGLTLRGKQSDKFWFSLFHELGHVVNGHINKLGGINELDEKESDNYAKNKLIPKEKYKDFLQKGCFDRNSIIDFAEDINISKGIVVGRLQKDGEIGYNQLNDLKTNYVFK
;
A
#
# COMPACT_ATOMS: atom_id res chain seq x y z
N MET A 1 1.85 1.11 -35.03
CA MET A 1 1.06 1.78 -33.96
C MET A 1 1.59 3.17 -33.70
N ILE A 2 0.75 4.11 -33.26
CA ILE A 2 1.12 5.52 -33.09
C ILE A 2 0.62 5.97 -31.71
N SER A 3 1.44 6.72 -30.98
CA SER A 3 1.07 7.51 -29.81
C SER A 3 1.45 8.98 -30.04
N LYS A 4 1.34 9.83 -29.01
CA LYS A 4 1.69 11.26 -29.15
C LYS A 4 3.16 11.48 -29.47
N SER A 5 4.05 10.64 -28.95
CA SER A 5 5.50 10.84 -29.05
C SER A 5 6.22 9.73 -29.84
N PHE A 6 5.58 8.57 -30.07
CA PHE A 6 6.21 7.42 -30.68
C PHE A 6 5.43 6.84 -31.86
N ILE A 7 6.18 6.37 -32.89
CA ILE A 7 5.65 5.63 -34.01
C ILE A 7 6.40 4.29 -34.06
N ALA A 8 5.70 3.19 -33.81
CA ALA A 8 6.27 1.86 -33.96
C ALA A 8 6.09 1.40 -35.42
N THR A 9 7.20 1.32 -36.16
CA THR A 9 7.22 0.90 -37.55
C THR A 9 7.69 -0.54 -37.66
N PRO A 10 6.90 -1.48 -38.22
CA PRO A 10 7.29 -2.88 -38.31
C PRO A 10 8.43 -3.11 -39.30
N PRO A 11 9.30 -4.12 -39.10
CA PRO A 11 10.35 -4.52 -40.05
C PRO A 11 9.82 -4.82 -41.44
N GLY A 12 8.56 -5.21 -41.53
CA GLY A 12 7.86 -5.45 -42.78
C GLY A 12 7.86 -4.27 -43.73
N PHE A 13 7.96 -3.04 -43.23
CA PHE A 13 8.07 -1.83 -44.08
C PHE A 13 9.38 -1.88 -44.89
N THR A 14 10.50 -2.18 -44.25
CA THR A 14 11.81 -2.33 -44.90
C THR A 14 11.82 -3.55 -45.80
N ILE A 15 11.17 -4.65 -45.41
CA ILE A 15 11.04 -5.84 -46.27
C ILE A 15 10.31 -5.47 -47.58
N LYS A 16 9.21 -4.74 -47.49
CA LYS A 16 8.42 -4.30 -48.63
C LYS A 16 9.24 -3.40 -49.57
N GLU A 17 9.96 -2.42 -49.01
CA GLU A 17 10.86 -1.57 -49.76
C GLU A 17 11.92 -2.36 -50.55
N GLN A 18 12.53 -3.39 -49.90
CA GLN A 18 13.51 -4.25 -50.52
C GLN A 18 12.92 -5.14 -51.63
N ILE A 19 11.67 -5.58 -51.50
CA ILE A 19 10.93 -6.32 -52.55
C ILE A 19 10.67 -5.43 -53.73
N ASP A 20 10.15 -4.23 -53.49
CA ASP A 20 9.77 -3.24 -54.50
C ASP A 20 11.04 -2.79 -55.29
N ASN A 21 12.14 -2.49 -54.60
CA ASN A 21 13.42 -2.09 -55.25
C ASN A 21 14.03 -3.17 -56.12
N ARG A 22 13.69 -4.45 -55.92
CA ARG A 22 14.15 -5.57 -56.75
C ARG A 22 13.14 -5.96 -57.82
N GLY A 23 12.01 -5.26 -57.94
CA GLY A 23 10.95 -5.58 -58.87
C GLY A 23 10.29 -6.94 -58.63
N MET A 24 10.34 -7.46 -57.42
CA MET A 24 9.71 -8.72 -57.05
C MET A 24 8.25 -8.52 -56.69
N THR A 25 7.40 -9.48 -57.06
CA THR A 25 6.05 -9.53 -56.48
C THR A 25 6.10 -10.22 -55.12
N GLN A 26 5.12 -9.89 -54.25
CA GLN A 26 4.99 -10.53 -52.94
C GLN A 26 4.86 -12.06 -53.04
N LYS A 27 4.23 -12.54 -54.11
CA LYS A 27 4.09 -13.95 -54.42
C LYS A 27 5.42 -14.62 -54.78
N ASP A 28 6.24 -13.96 -55.59
CA ASP A 28 7.58 -14.45 -55.93
C ASP A 28 8.50 -14.45 -54.75
N PHE A 29 8.42 -13.43 -53.92
CA PHE A 29 9.17 -13.33 -52.67
C PHE A 29 8.78 -14.45 -51.70
N ALA A 30 7.48 -14.72 -51.50
CA ALA A 30 6.98 -15.80 -50.67
C ALA A 30 7.56 -17.18 -51.09
N LYS A 31 7.56 -17.44 -52.40
CA LYS A 31 8.18 -18.68 -52.95
C LYS A 31 9.66 -18.77 -52.62
N ARG A 32 10.42 -17.67 -52.79
CA ARG A 32 11.88 -17.66 -52.49
C ARG A 32 12.17 -17.83 -51.00
N MET A 33 11.31 -17.29 -50.17
CA MET A 33 11.38 -17.44 -48.71
C MET A 33 10.92 -18.82 -48.20
N GLY A 34 10.27 -19.63 -49.07
CA GLY A 34 9.66 -20.91 -48.66
C GLY A 34 8.50 -20.70 -47.66
N LEU A 35 7.76 -19.60 -47.79
CA LEU A 35 6.66 -19.24 -46.92
C LEU A 35 5.37 -18.99 -47.76
N SER A 36 4.21 -19.02 -47.10
CA SER A 36 2.94 -18.68 -47.76
C SER A 36 2.83 -17.17 -48.02
N GLU A 37 2.12 -16.79 -49.07
CA GLU A 37 1.82 -15.36 -49.34
C GLU A 37 1.11 -14.69 -48.14
N LYS A 38 0.20 -15.42 -47.48
CA LYS A 38 -0.48 -14.98 -46.27
C LYS A 38 0.49 -14.66 -45.14
N HIS A 39 1.51 -15.50 -44.96
CA HIS A 39 2.53 -15.27 -43.91
C HIS A 39 3.36 -14.04 -44.24
N ILE A 40 3.81 -13.88 -45.49
CA ILE A 40 4.54 -12.66 -45.92
C ILE A 40 3.70 -11.41 -45.75
N SER A 41 2.41 -11.42 -46.14
CA SER A 41 1.51 -10.29 -45.94
C SER A 41 1.41 -9.90 -44.45
N ARG A 42 1.22 -10.87 -43.56
CA ARG A 42 1.16 -10.63 -42.11
C ARG A 42 2.49 -10.13 -41.54
N LEU A 43 3.62 -10.63 -42.06
CA LEU A 43 4.96 -10.18 -41.69
C LEU A 43 5.18 -8.71 -42.08
N ILE A 44 4.80 -8.34 -43.32
CA ILE A 44 4.90 -6.97 -43.84
C ILE A 44 4.05 -6.00 -43.00
N ASN A 45 2.86 -6.42 -42.60
CA ASN A 45 1.95 -5.60 -41.78
C ASN A 45 2.33 -5.55 -40.29
N GLY A 46 3.29 -6.37 -39.84
CA GLY A 46 3.67 -6.47 -38.43
C GLY A 46 2.71 -7.29 -37.57
N ASP A 47 1.79 -8.06 -38.20
CA ASP A 47 0.81 -8.92 -37.52
C ASP A 47 1.43 -10.21 -36.97
N VAL A 48 2.63 -10.57 -37.44
CA VAL A 48 3.43 -11.68 -36.95
C VAL A 48 4.86 -11.24 -36.68
N GLN A 49 5.47 -11.88 -35.71
CA GLN A 49 6.84 -11.58 -35.31
C GLN A 49 7.83 -12.08 -36.38
N LEU A 50 8.86 -11.29 -36.67
CA LEU A 50 10.01 -11.69 -37.43
C LEU A 50 10.89 -12.59 -36.57
N THR A 51 10.85 -13.91 -36.84
CA THR A 51 11.60 -14.88 -36.06
C THR A 51 13.06 -14.99 -36.59
N GLN A 52 13.95 -15.61 -35.81
CA GLN A 52 15.33 -15.84 -36.21
C GLN A 52 15.44 -16.69 -37.51
N ASP A 53 14.54 -17.67 -37.72
CA ASP A 53 14.46 -18.44 -38.96
C ASP A 53 14.09 -17.54 -40.15
N VAL A 54 13.11 -16.66 -39.96
CA VAL A 54 12.71 -15.70 -41.01
C VAL A 54 13.84 -14.70 -41.29
N ALA A 55 14.56 -14.24 -40.28
CA ALA A 55 15.71 -13.34 -40.45
C ALA A 55 16.82 -14.00 -41.26
N TYR A 56 17.11 -15.27 -41.00
CA TYR A 56 18.10 -16.06 -41.80
C TYR A 56 17.65 -16.24 -43.25
N ARG A 57 16.38 -16.53 -43.50
CA ARG A 57 15.84 -16.64 -44.87
C ARG A 57 15.90 -15.31 -45.60
N LEU A 58 15.63 -14.18 -44.89
CA LEU A 58 15.79 -12.83 -45.44
C LEU A 58 17.25 -12.54 -45.86
N GLU A 59 18.23 -12.99 -45.07
CA GLU A 59 19.64 -12.90 -45.40
C GLU A 59 19.95 -13.66 -46.71
N MET A 60 19.47 -14.89 -46.84
CA MET A 60 19.70 -15.70 -48.04
C MET A 60 19.03 -15.12 -49.28
N VAL A 61 17.83 -14.54 -49.15
CA VAL A 61 17.05 -14.04 -50.29
C VAL A 61 17.41 -12.59 -50.66
N LEU A 62 17.66 -11.76 -49.68
CA LEU A 62 17.91 -10.34 -49.86
C LEU A 62 19.37 -9.90 -49.72
N GLY A 63 20.24 -10.79 -49.17
CA GLY A 63 21.66 -10.51 -48.95
C GLY A 63 21.92 -9.51 -47.81
N ILE A 64 20.92 -9.24 -46.95
CA ILE A 64 21.05 -8.36 -45.81
C ILE A 64 21.21 -9.24 -44.56
N PRO A 65 22.22 -9.00 -43.70
CA PRO A 65 22.52 -9.87 -42.57
C PRO A 65 21.33 -10.14 -41.64
N ALA A 66 21.17 -11.36 -41.17
CA ALA A 66 20.09 -11.75 -40.22
C ALA A 66 20.11 -10.91 -38.95
N SER A 67 21.30 -10.49 -38.49
CA SER A 67 21.45 -9.59 -37.33
C SER A 67 20.76 -8.23 -37.55
N PHE A 68 20.77 -7.69 -38.75
CA PHE A 68 20.05 -6.45 -39.09
C PHE A 68 18.55 -6.65 -38.87
N TRP A 69 17.98 -7.73 -39.39
CA TRP A 69 16.53 -8.00 -39.26
C TRP A 69 16.11 -8.26 -37.82
N ASN A 70 16.94 -9.01 -37.08
CA ASN A 70 16.68 -9.27 -35.65
C ASN A 70 16.74 -7.98 -34.82
N ASN A 71 17.71 -7.11 -35.09
CA ASN A 71 17.79 -5.80 -34.42
C ASN A 71 16.59 -4.90 -34.74
N LEU A 72 16.15 -4.90 -36.00
CA LEU A 72 14.99 -4.12 -36.42
C LEU A 72 13.69 -4.61 -35.75
N GLU A 73 13.53 -5.93 -35.63
CA GLU A 73 12.39 -6.51 -34.88
C GLU A 73 12.46 -6.15 -33.40
N ALA A 74 13.63 -6.22 -32.76
CA ALA A 74 13.80 -5.87 -31.37
C ALA A 74 13.42 -4.40 -31.10
N LEU A 75 13.90 -3.47 -31.92
CA LEU A 75 13.54 -2.05 -31.84
C LEU A 75 12.03 -1.83 -32.04
N TYR A 76 11.44 -2.51 -33.01
CA TYR A 76 10.00 -2.43 -33.26
C TYR A 76 9.19 -2.89 -32.05
N ARG A 77 9.57 -4.00 -31.39
CA ARG A 77 8.88 -4.49 -30.19
C ARG A 77 9.04 -3.55 -29.03
N GLU A 78 10.20 -2.96 -28.84
CA GLU A 78 10.43 -1.93 -27.82
C GLU A 78 9.56 -0.72 -28.05
N ASP A 79 9.48 -0.23 -29.30
CA ASP A 79 8.63 0.93 -29.64
C ASP A 79 7.13 0.62 -29.49
N LEU A 80 6.68 -0.60 -29.79
CA LEU A 80 5.30 -1.03 -29.51
C LEU A 80 4.96 -0.91 -28.04
N VAL A 81 5.84 -1.41 -27.15
CA VAL A 81 5.64 -1.33 -25.70
C VAL A 81 5.59 0.15 -25.25
N ARG A 82 6.45 1.01 -25.83
CA ARG A 82 6.43 2.45 -25.53
C ARG A 82 5.11 3.11 -25.94
N VAL A 83 4.63 2.81 -27.16
CA VAL A 83 3.34 3.32 -27.68
C VAL A 83 2.18 2.87 -26.81
N GLU A 84 2.13 1.59 -26.43
CA GLU A 84 1.08 1.06 -25.55
C GLU A 84 1.11 1.70 -24.17
N ASN A 85 2.29 1.87 -23.60
CA ASN A 85 2.43 2.50 -22.28
C ASN A 85 2.02 3.98 -22.33
N GLU A 86 2.37 4.72 -23.39
CA GLU A 86 1.96 6.11 -23.54
C GLU A 86 0.45 6.24 -23.70
N ASN A 87 -0.19 5.34 -24.46
CA ASN A 87 -1.65 5.34 -24.63
C ASN A 87 -2.40 4.98 -23.33
N LYS A 88 -1.81 4.10 -22.48
CA LYS A 88 -2.35 3.79 -21.13
C LYS A 88 -2.12 4.90 -20.11
N MET A 89 -1.18 5.83 -20.37
CA MET A 89 -0.83 6.91 -19.45
C MET A 89 -2.01 7.85 -19.20
N ASP A 90 -2.88 8.08 -20.16
CA ASP A 90 -4.03 8.96 -20.00
C ASP A 90 -5.01 8.45 -18.92
N ASN A 91 -5.21 7.11 -18.80
CA ASN A 91 -6.01 6.51 -17.74
C ASN A 91 -5.35 6.71 -16.37
N ASP A 92 -4.05 6.46 -16.30
CA ASP A 92 -3.29 6.63 -15.06
C ASP A 92 -3.24 8.10 -14.61
N ILE A 93 -3.24 9.07 -15.55
CA ILE A 93 -3.35 10.49 -15.22
C ILE A 93 -4.66 10.78 -14.51
N GLU A 94 -5.79 10.22 -14.97
CA GLU A 94 -7.08 10.38 -14.29
C GLU A 94 -7.08 9.72 -12.91
N THR A 95 -6.55 8.50 -12.79
CA THR A 95 -6.39 7.81 -11.51
C THR A 95 -5.49 8.59 -10.55
N SER A 96 -4.40 9.18 -11.03
CA SER A 96 -3.46 9.96 -10.23
C SER A 96 -4.08 11.18 -9.55
N LYS A 97 -5.17 11.73 -10.11
CA LYS A 97 -5.90 12.87 -9.53
C LYS A 97 -6.62 12.51 -8.23
N LYS A 98 -6.98 11.23 -8.04
CA LYS A 98 -7.67 10.72 -6.85
C LYS A 98 -6.70 10.49 -5.68
N ILE A 99 -5.40 10.36 -5.97
CA ILE A 99 -4.34 10.14 -4.97
C ILE A 99 -3.86 11.48 -4.42
N PRO A 100 -3.62 11.63 -3.11
CA PRO A 100 -3.23 12.91 -2.48
C PRO A 100 -1.77 13.29 -2.75
N TYR A 101 -1.37 13.36 -4.05
CA TYR A 101 0.02 13.55 -4.48
C TYR A 101 0.72 14.73 -3.84
N ASN A 102 0.04 15.88 -3.76
CA ASN A 102 0.64 17.10 -3.21
C ASN A 102 0.95 16.97 -1.71
N GLU A 103 0.16 16.19 -0.99
CA GLU A 103 0.37 15.94 0.43
C GLU A 103 1.52 14.96 0.65
N ILE A 104 1.51 13.82 -0.04
CA ILE A 104 2.58 12.82 0.10
C ILE A 104 3.93 13.30 -0.41
N SER A 105 3.95 14.21 -1.38
CA SER A 105 5.20 14.84 -1.83
C SER A 105 5.75 15.85 -0.81
N LYS A 106 4.88 16.55 -0.05
CA LYS A 106 5.32 17.39 1.08
C LYS A 106 5.89 16.56 2.23
N LEU A 107 5.39 15.34 2.41
CA LEU A 107 5.89 14.37 3.39
C LEU A 107 7.16 13.65 2.92
N GLY A 108 7.63 13.92 1.69
CA GLY A 108 8.82 13.28 1.13
C GLY A 108 8.61 11.81 0.72
N TRP A 109 7.36 11.36 0.56
CA TRP A 109 7.07 9.99 0.15
C TRP A 109 7.26 9.76 -1.36
N VAL A 110 7.06 10.81 -2.14
CA VAL A 110 7.31 10.88 -3.58
C VAL A 110 7.99 12.19 -3.94
N GLU A 111 8.67 12.25 -5.07
CA GLU A 111 9.30 13.47 -5.58
C GLU A 111 8.28 14.56 -5.88
N ARG A 112 8.65 15.82 -5.68
CA ARG A 112 7.78 16.96 -5.95
C ARG A 112 7.84 17.35 -7.41
N THR A 113 6.71 17.25 -8.11
CA THR A 113 6.58 17.70 -9.52
C THR A 113 5.20 18.23 -9.81
N THR A 114 5.09 19.11 -10.84
CA THR A 114 3.84 19.57 -11.41
C THR A 114 3.50 18.86 -12.73
N ASN A 115 4.46 18.13 -13.29
CA ASN A 115 4.29 17.38 -14.53
C ASN A 115 3.42 16.14 -14.29
N LYS A 116 2.33 16.01 -15.03
CA LYS A 116 1.35 14.93 -14.85
C LYS A 116 1.94 13.55 -15.14
N THR A 117 2.77 13.43 -16.14
CA THR A 117 3.44 12.18 -16.52
C THR A 117 4.43 11.73 -15.45
N GLU A 118 5.25 12.66 -14.94
CA GLU A 118 6.17 12.37 -13.83
C GLU A 118 5.42 11.96 -12.56
N ARG A 119 4.27 12.59 -12.26
CA ARG A 119 3.41 12.16 -11.15
C ARG A 119 2.97 10.71 -11.28
N VAL A 120 2.54 10.30 -12.48
CA VAL A 120 2.14 8.91 -12.73
C VAL A 120 3.33 7.96 -12.52
N ILE A 121 4.51 8.30 -13.06
CA ILE A 121 5.72 7.49 -12.90
C ILE A 121 6.08 7.34 -11.41
N ASN A 122 6.11 8.47 -10.67
CA ASN A 122 6.41 8.47 -9.24
C ASN A 122 5.39 7.64 -8.43
N LEU A 123 4.10 7.70 -8.79
CA LEU A 123 3.06 6.91 -8.15
C LEU A 123 3.17 5.41 -8.48
N ARG A 124 3.44 5.06 -9.76
CA ARG A 124 3.71 3.66 -10.14
C ARG A 124 4.88 3.07 -9.33
N ASN A 125 5.96 3.84 -9.20
CA ASN A 125 7.12 3.44 -8.39
C ASN A 125 6.76 3.31 -6.90
N PHE A 126 6.01 4.28 -6.36
CA PHE A 126 5.57 4.26 -4.97
C PHE A 126 4.68 3.06 -4.64
N PHE A 127 3.71 2.76 -5.52
CA PHE A 127 2.82 1.61 -5.37
C PHE A 127 3.42 0.30 -5.88
N GLU A 128 4.58 0.36 -6.56
CA GLU A 128 5.24 -0.81 -7.18
C GLU A 128 4.35 -1.53 -8.19
N VAL A 129 3.68 -0.78 -9.04
CA VAL A 129 2.77 -1.27 -10.07
C VAL A 129 3.17 -0.77 -11.45
N SER A 130 2.91 -1.56 -12.48
CA SER A 130 3.15 -1.17 -13.88
C SER A 130 2.08 -0.21 -14.44
N SER A 131 0.88 -0.15 -13.82
CA SER A 131 -0.22 0.77 -14.13
C SER A 131 -1.01 1.06 -12.85
N LEU A 132 -1.51 2.29 -12.69
CA LEU A 132 -2.31 2.67 -11.53
C LEU A 132 -3.71 2.01 -11.53
N ASP A 133 -4.20 1.56 -12.68
CA ASP A 133 -5.45 0.81 -12.76
C ASP A 133 -5.40 -0.52 -11.99
N LEU A 134 -4.19 -1.09 -11.81
CA LEU A 134 -3.99 -2.30 -11.02
C LEU A 134 -4.29 -2.11 -9.52
N LEU A 135 -4.29 -0.87 -9.03
CA LEU A 135 -4.67 -0.57 -7.64
C LEU A 135 -6.11 -0.97 -7.31
N PHE A 136 -6.95 -1.13 -8.33
CA PHE A 136 -8.35 -1.56 -8.17
C PHE A 136 -8.53 -3.07 -8.25
N SER A 137 -7.47 -3.85 -8.53
CA SER A 137 -7.56 -5.31 -8.54
C SER A 137 -7.58 -5.86 -7.11
N GLU A 138 -8.52 -6.76 -6.81
CA GLU A 138 -8.80 -7.31 -5.48
C GLU A 138 -7.59 -7.94 -4.76
N ASN A 139 -6.51 -8.22 -5.47
CA ASN A 139 -5.37 -8.99 -4.94
C ASN A 139 -4.12 -8.17 -4.60
N LEU A 140 -4.01 -6.89 -4.99
CA LEU A 140 -2.74 -6.13 -4.82
C LEU A 140 -2.57 -5.56 -3.41
N LEU A 141 -3.65 -5.30 -2.71
CA LEU A 141 -3.64 -4.79 -1.36
C LEU A 141 -4.61 -5.58 -0.49
N GLN A 142 -4.18 -6.75 -0.04
CA GLN A 142 -4.80 -7.44 1.10
C GLN A 142 -4.54 -6.62 2.39
N ILE A 143 -4.95 -5.36 2.36
CA ILE A 143 -5.01 -4.55 3.55
C ILE A 143 -6.30 -4.96 4.23
N ALA A 144 -6.21 -5.39 5.46
CA ALA A 144 -7.35 -5.61 6.33
C ALA A 144 -8.00 -4.25 6.64
N CYS A 145 -8.63 -3.70 5.62
CA CYS A 145 -9.43 -2.49 5.69
C CYS A 145 -10.84 -2.88 5.25
N ARG A 146 -11.83 -2.21 5.80
CA ARG A 146 -13.22 -2.33 5.41
C ARG A 146 -13.35 -2.60 3.91
N LYS A 147 -14.18 -3.57 3.55
CA LYS A 147 -14.54 -3.81 2.16
C LYS A 147 -14.81 -2.47 1.49
N LEU A 148 -13.98 -2.11 0.52
CA LEU A 148 -14.11 -0.86 -0.22
C LEU A 148 -15.37 -0.94 -1.09
N ASP A 149 -16.52 -0.61 -0.55
CA ASP A 149 -17.77 -0.52 -1.31
C ASP A 149 -17.76 0.81 -2.09
N GLY A 150 -17.20 0.74 -3.29
CA GLY A 150 -17.14 1.86 -4.25
C GLY A 150 -16.04 2.87 -3.89
N TYR A 151 -14.94 2.83 -4.61
CA TYR A 151 -13.73 3.65 -4.48
C TYR A 151 -13.98 5.15 -4.23
N GLN A 152 -14.11 5.52 -2.95
CA GLN A 152 -14.24 6.91 -2.52
C GLN A 152 -12.84 7.55 -2.41
N GLU A 153 -12.77 8.88 -2.34
CA GLU A 153 -11.50 9.61 -2.15
C GLU A 153 -10.75 9.17 -0.88
N GLU A 154 -11.49 8.80 0.17
CA GLU A 154 -10.96 8.30 1.43
C GLU A 154 -10.21 6.97 1.26
N ASP A 155 -10.65 6.11 0.35
CA ASP A 155 -10.03 4.82 0.05
C ASP A 155 -8.64 4.99 -0.54
N PHE A 156 -8.44 5.98 -1.42
CA PHE A 156 -7.12 6.29 -1.97
C PHE A 156 -6.15 6.82 -0.93
N LYS A 157 -6.63 7.57 0.06
CA LYS A 157 -5.80 8.04 1.17
C LYS A 157 -5.37 6.87 2.05
N LEU A 158 -6.31 5.99 2.37
CA LEU A 158 -6.02 4.77 3.13
C LEU A 158 -5.01 3.89 2.40
N LEU A 159 -5.24 3.63 1.11
CA LEU A 159 -4.37 2.84 0.24
C LEU A 159 -2.94 3.42 0.21
N THR A 160 -2.84 4.73 0.01
CA THR A 160 -1.57 5.45 -0.04
C THR A 160 -0.83 5.36 1.29
N TRP A 161 -1.55 5.54 2.39
CA TRP A 161 -0.99 5.48 3.73
C TRP A 161 -0.51 4.07 4.08
N ALA A 162 -1.29 3.05 3.75
CA ALA A 162 -0.94 1.66 4.00
C ALA A 162 0.24 1.19 3.13
N GLN A 163 0.34 1.64 1.87
CA GLN A 163 1.50 1.39 1.03
C GLN A 163 2.77 1.99 1.66
N LYS A 164 2.70 3.20 2.21
CA LYS A 164 3.84 3.79 2.93
C LYS A 164 4.20 2.98 4.17
N ALA A 165 3.21 2.53 4.95
CA ALA A 165 3.46 1.65 6.10
C ALA A 165 4.17 0.35 5.68
N LYS A 166 3.76 -0.25 4.56
CA LYS A 166 4.40 -1.43 3.98
C LYS A 166 5.86 -1.17 3.58
N LEU A 167 6.12 -0.06 2.89
CA LEU A 167 7.48 0.31 2.48
C LEU A 167 8.41 0.53 3.68
N GLU A 168 7.95 1.22 4.72
CA GLU A 168 8.73 1.42 5.96
C GLU A 168 8.96 0.11 6.71
N ALA A 169 7.94 -0.76 6.77
CA ALA A 169 8.04 -2.04 7.45
C ALA A 169 9.07 -2.99 6.82
N ARG A 170 9.43 -2.82 5.55
CA ARG A 170 10.45 -3.64 4.87
C ARG A 170 11.80 -3.59 5.57
N ASN A 171 12.17 -2.42 6.08
CA ASN A 171 13.44 -2.21 6.77
C ASN A 171 13.41 -2.69 8.23
N ILE A 172 12.29 -3.21 8.71
CA ILE A 172 12.13 -3.70 10.06
C ILE A 172 12.25 -5.22 10.06
N GLU A 173 13.35 -5.74 10.58
CA GLU A 173 13.51 -7.18 10.82
C GLU A 173 12.69 -7.61 12.03
N VAL A 174 11.97 -8.74 11.90
CA VAL A 174 11.11 -9.30 12.94
C VAL A 174 11.37 -10.80 13.10
N SER A 175 11.10 -11.32 14.29
CA SER A 175 11.06 -12.78 14.54
C SER A 175 9.86 -13.43 13.81
N PRO A 176 9.77 -14.75 13.72
CA PRO A 176 8.59 -15.43 13.23
C PRO A 176 7.33 -15.02 14.02
N ILE A 177 6.18 -15.00 13.32
CA ILE A 177 4.89 -14.64 13.92
C ILE A 177 4.55 -15.61 15.05
N ASN A 178 4.26 -15.07 16.24
CA ASN A 178 3.88 -15.82 17.43
C ASN A 178 2.76 -15.09 18.18
N ILE A 179 1.51 -15.36 17.82
CA ILE A 179 0.34 -14.70 18.42
C ILE A 179 0.13 -15.11 19.87
N ALA A 180 0.36 -16.38 20.22
CA ALA A 180 0.23 -16.84 21.60
C ALA A 180 1.21 -16.13 22.53
N GLY A 181 2.50 -16.03 22.13
CA GLY A 181 3.48 -15.27 22.90
C GLY A 181 3.18 -13.77 22.98
N LEU A 182 2.53 -13.21 21.95
CA LEU A 182 2.05 -11.82 21.99
C LEU A 182 0.98 -11.63 23.07
N GLU A 183 0.03 -12.56 23.20
CA GLU A 183 -1.01 -12.47 24.23
C GLU A 183 -0.42 -12.48 25.66
N ASP A 184 0.60 -13.28 25.89
CA ASP A 184 1.32 -13.32 27.17
C ASP A 184 2.06 -11.99 27.46
N GLU A 185 2.50 -11.29 26.41
CA GLU A 185 3.23 -10.02 26.54
C GLU A 185 2.31 -8.79 26.63
N ILE A 186 1.01 -8.93 26.35
CA ILE A 186 0.05 -7.79 26.32
C ILE A 186 0.06 -6.98 27.62
N GLU A 187 0.14 -7.63 28.78
CA GLU A 187 0.18 -6.92 30.07
C GLU A 187 1.48 -6.09 30.23
N ASN A 188 2.61 -6.59 29.74
CA ASN A 188 3.86 -5.83 29.75
C ASN A 188 3.85 -4.68 28.75
N ILE A 189 3.15 -4.82 27.63
CA ILE A 189 2.92 -3.71 26.68
C ILE A 189 2.02 -2.67 27.33
N ARG A 190 0.96 -3.08 28.01
CA ARG A 190 0.04 -2.21 28.75
C ARG A 190 0.75 -1.37 29.81
N ARG A 191 1.71 -1.93 30.54
CA ARG A 191 2.52 -1.20 31.53
C ARG A 191 3.35 -0.07 30.92
N LEU A 192 3.66 -0.08 29.62
CA LEU A 192 4.33 1.03 28.96
C LEU A 192 3.47 2.32 28.95
N THR A 193 2.17 2.22 29.20
CA THR A 193 1.28 3.40 29.28
C THR A 193 1.66 4.37 30.40
N ILE A 194 2.27 3.88 31.47
CA ILE A 194 2.74 4.67 32.62
C ILE A 194 4.22 5.00 32.56
N SER A 195 4.93 4.55 31.50
CA SER A 195 6.36 4.80 31.35
C SER A 195 6.61 6.28 31.06
N GLU A 196 7.53 6.88 31.80
CA GLU A 196 8.04 8.23 31.56
C GLU A 196 9.25 8.22 30.61
N ASP A 197 9.69 7.05 30.14
CA ASP A 197 10.81 6.91 29.22
C ASP A 197 10.48 7.57 27.86
N PRO A 198 11.21 8.58 27.43
CA PRO A 198 10.99 9.22 26.15
C PRO A 198 11.18 8.27 24.96
N ASN A 199 11.87 7.14 25.15
CA ASN A 199 12.10 6.11 24.14
C ASN A 199 11.04 4.99 24.16
N PHE A 200 9.91 5.15 24.87
CA PHE A 200 8.88 4.12 24.99
C PHE A 200 8.45 3.57 23.61
N SER A 201 8.42 4.40 22.58
CA SER A 201 8.05 4.01 21.22
C SER A 201 9.03 3.01 20.60
N ILE A 202 10.33 3.18 20.85
CA ILE A 202 11.39 2.25 20.41
C ILE A 202 11.31 0.96 21.21
N ILE A 203 11.06 1.04 22.52
CA ILE A 203 10.86 -0.13 23.39
C ILE A 203 9.65 -0.92 22.90
N LEU A 204 8.56 -0.26 22.59
CA LEU A 204 7.33 -0.89 22.08
C LEU A 204 7.58 -1.59 20.73
N GLN A 205 8.26 -0.94 19.79
CA GLN A 205 8.68 -1.58 18.52
C GLN A 205 9.54 -2.81 18.79
N GLY A 206 10.52 -2.70 19.69
CA GLY A 206 11.40 -3.80 20.07
C GLY A 206 10.67 -5.00 20.69
N LYS A 207 9.61 -4.75 21.49
CA LYS A 207 8.76 -5.80 22.04
C LYS A 207 7.95 -6.49 20.94
N LEU A 208 7.27 -5.74 20.08
CA LEU A 208 6.41 -6.28 19.02
C LEU A 208 7.20 -7.03 17.94
N LYS A 209 8.43 -6.61 17.62
CA LYS A 209 9.34 -7.34 16.72
C LYS A 209 9.56 -8.80 17.11
N LYS A 210 9.58 -9.12 18.39
CA LYS A 210 9.78 -10.47 18.90
C LYS A 210 8.63 -11.43 18.54
N PHE A 211 7.47 -10.87 18.20
CA PHE A 211 6.26 -11.62 17.86
C PHE A 211 5.89 -11.53 16.37
N GLY A 212 6.82 -11.09 15.52
CA GLY A 212 6.61 -11.03 14.08
C GLY A 212 5.87 -9.77 13.62
N ILE A 213 5.78 -8.73 14.47
CA ILE A 213 5.05 -7.49 14.18
C ILE A 213 6.01 -6.34 13.93
N ALA A 214 5.91 -5.73 12.75
CA ALA A 214 6.57 -4.49 12.39
C ALA A 214 5.64 -3.31 12.69
N LEU A 215 5.92 -2.57 13.77
CA LEU A 215 5.18 -1.37 14.11
C LEU A 215 5.80 -0.15 13.41
N VAL A 216 4.97 0.60 12.68
CA VAL A 216 5.36 1.79 11.91
C VAL A 216 4.54 2.99 12.37
N TYR A 217 5.20 4.12 12.56
CA TYR A 217 4.57 5.39 12.88
C TYR A 217 4.57 6.29 11.66
N LEU A 218 3.40 6.75 11.23
CA LEU A 218 3.27 7.60 10.06
C LEU A 218 2.48 8.88 10.37
N PRO A 219 2.79 9.98 9.70
CA PRO A 219 1.96 11.17 9.77
C PRO A 219 0.55 10.88 9.24
N HIS A 220 -0.41 11.61 9.78
CA HIS A 220 -1.79 11.57 9.34
C HIS A 220 -1.94 12.25 7.97
N LEU A 221 -2.73 11.67 7.07
CA LEU A 221 -3.17 12.33 5.84
C LEU A 221 -4.47 13.11 6.08
N ASN A 222 -4.51 14.36 5.63
CA ASN A 222 -5.64 15.25 5.85
C ASN A 222 -6.93 14.69 5.24
N GLY A 223 -8.02 14.73 6.04
CA GLY A 223 -9.31 14.19 5.63
C GLY A 223 -9.38 12.66 5.63
N SER A 224 -8.35 11.94 6.11
CA SER A 224 -8.51 10.53 6.45
C SER A 224 -8.98 10.40 7.89
N PHE A 225 -9.86 9.43 8.17
CA PHE A 225 -10.26 9.08 9.54
C PHE A 225 -9.43 7.95 10.13
N LEU A 226 -8.32 7.63 9.46
CA LEU A 226 -7.45 6.51 9.82
C LEU A 226 -6.71 6.79 11.13
N HIS A 227 -6.83 5.86 12.08
CA HIS A 227 -6.07 5.84 13.32
C HIS A 227 -4.94 4.82 13.30
N GLY A 228 -5.15 3.70 12.63
CA GLY A 228 -4.20 2.64 12.40
C GLY A 228 -4.63 1.77 11.22
N ALA A 229 -3.77 0.86 10.84
CA ALA A 229 -4.07 -0.22 9.90
C ALA A 229 -3.16 -1.41 10.16
N THR A 230 -3.73 -2.62 10.12
CA THR A 230 -3.02 -3.87 10.34
C THR A 230 -3.19 -4.79 9.15
N PHE A 231 -2.10 -5.34 8.64
CA PHE A 231 -2.14 -6.25 7.49
C PHE A 231 -0.92 -7.18 7.46
N TYR A 232 -1.01 -8.26 6.69
CA TYR A 232 0.14 -9.10 6.40
C TYR A 232 1.01 -8.51 5.28
N ASP A 233 2.32 -8.56 5.47
CA ASP A 233 3.31 -8.36 4.41
C ASP A 233 4.29 -9.52 4.41
N SER A 234 4.10 -10.46 3.51
CA SER A 234 4.91 -11.68 3.38
C SER A 234 4.92 -12.53 4.65
N LYS A 235 5.99 -12.45 5.45
CA LYS A 235 6.21 -13.26 6.66
C LYS A 235 6.03 -12.47 7.97
N LYS A 236 5.56 -11.24 7.89
CA LYS A 236 5.36 -10.36 9.04
C LYS A 236 3.98 -9.72 9.06
N ILE A 237 3.56 -9.30 10.22
CA ILE A 237 2.39 -8.44 10.41
C ILE A 237 2.90 -7.00 10.45
N VAL A 238 2.28 -6.11 9.70
CA VAL A 238 2.54 -4.68 9.76
C VAL A 238 1.41 -4.03 10.54
N ILE A 239 1.76 -3.26 11.56
CA ILE A 239 0.85 -2.35 12.24
C ILE A 239 1.33 -0.95 11.97
N GLY A 240 0.57 -0.19 11.19
CA GLY A 240 0.78 1.23 11.03
C GLY A 240 -0.06 2.01 12.03
N LEU A 241 0.52 3.01 12.72
CA LEU A 241 -0.21 3.92 13.58
C LEU A 241 -0.03 5.36 13.13
N THR A 242 -1.12 6.10 13.10
CA THR A 242 -1.07 7.53 12.81
C THR A 242 -0.77 8.32 14.09
N LEU A 243 0.03 9.36 13.92
CA LEU A 243 0.37 10.31 15.01
C LEU A 243 -0.69 11.42 15.16
N ARG A 244 -1.92 11.18 14.69
CA ARG A 244 -3.03 12.13 14.78
C ARG A 244 -3.41 12.38 16.23
N GLY A 245 -3.46 13.67 16.61
CA GLY A 245 -4.01 14.12 17.88
C GLY A 245 -3.03 14.08 19.06
N LYS A 246 -1.84 13.52 18.93
CA LYS A 246 -0.75 13.52 19.95
C LYS A 246 -1.13 13.03 21.36
N GLN A 247 -2.40 12.77 21.66
CA GLN A 247 -2.88 12.38 22.99
C GLN A 247 -2.63 10.89 23.24
N SER A 248 -2.07 10.60 24.41
CA SER A 248 -1.69 9.26 24.82
C SER A 248 -2.85 8.26 24.85
N ASP A 249 -4.04 8.71 25.29
CA ASP A 249 -5.25 7.88 25.32
C ASP A 249 -5.64 7.36 23.93
N LYS A 250 -5.61 8.23 22.92
CA LYS A 250 -5.91 7.85 21.52
C LYS A 250 -4.85 6.92 20.93
N PHE A 251 -3.56 7.21 21.21
CA PHE A 251 -2.46 6.36 20.74
C PHE A 251 -2.57 4.93 21.27
N TRP A 252 -2.73 4.79 22.59
CA TRP A 252 -2.82 3.47 23.23
C TRP A 252 -4.08 2.72 22.83
N PHE A 253 -5.23 3.43 22.74
CA PHE A 253 -6.45 2.80 22.27
C PHE A 253 -6.30 2.28 20.84
N SER A 254 -5.74 3.08 19.92
CA SER A 254 -5.50 2.65 18.54
C SER A 254 -4.54 1.47 18.46
N LEU A 255 -3.44 1.48 19.23
CA LEU A 255 -2.52 0.33 19.27
C LEU A 255 -3.24 -0.96 19.72
N PHE A 256 -3.99 -0.90 20.83
CA PHE A 256 -4.68 -2.07 21.35
C PHE A 256 -5.83 -2.53 20.48
N HIS A 257 -6.45 -1.62 19.72
CA HIS A 257 -7.43 -1.95 18.69
C HIS A 257 -6.78 -2.75 17.55
N GLU A 258 -5.64 -2.29 17.04
CA GLU A 258 -4.89 -3.01 16.00
C GLU A 258 -4.37 -4.36 16.50
N LEU A 259 -3.90 -4.44 17.74
CA LEU A 259 -3.53 -5.71 18.38
C LEU A 259 -4.75 -6.64 18.52
N GLY A 260 -5.94 -6.08 18.74
CA GLY A 260 -7.20 -6.84 18.73
C GLY A 260 -7.45 -7.53 17.40
N HIS A 261 -7.22 -6.85 16.27
CA HIS A 261 -7.31 -7.46 14.93
C HIS A 261 -6.31 -8.59 14.74
N VAL A 262 -5.10 -8.45 15.27
CA VAL A 262 -4.06 -9.50 15.21
C VAL A 262 -4.48 -10.72 16.03
N VAL A 263 -4.82 -10.53 17.29
CA VAL A 263 -5.10 -11.62 18.25
C VAL A 263 -6.38 -12.37 17.88
N ASN A 264 -7.42 -11.67 17.43
CA ASN A 264 -8.67 -12.29 17.01
C ASN A 264 -8.61 -12.87 15.58
N GLY A 265 -7.47 -12.76 14.88
CA GLY A 265 -7.27 -13.34 13.54
C GLY A 265 -8.06 -12.64 12.42
N HIS A 266 -8.51 -11.40 12.62
CA HIS A 266 -9.31 -10.66 11.64
C HIS A 266 -8.55 -10.38 10.34
N ILE A 267 -7.22 -10.21 10.43
CA ILE A 267 -6.34 -9.94 9.29
C ILE A 267 -6.21 -11.10 8.29
N ASN A 268 -6.70 -12.31 8.64
CA ASN A 268 -6.71 -13.50 7.80
C ASN A 268 -8.00 -13.69 6.99
N LYS A 269 -8.99 -12.84 7.16
CA LYS A 269 -10.31 -13.01 6.56
C LYS A 269 -10.30 -12.66 5.08
N LEU A 270 -10.70 -13.58 4.22
CA LEU A 270 -10.81 -13.41 2.77
C LEU A 270 -11.79 -12.29 2.34
N GLY A 271 -12.73 -11.91 3.20
CA GLY A 271 -13.72 -10.87 2.94
C GLY A 271 -13.37 -9.48 3.51
N GLY A 272 -12.15 -9.32 4.05
CA GLY A 272 -11.76 -8.11 4.78
C GLY A 272 -12.41 -8.02 6.18
N ILE A 273 -12.14 -6.93 6.88
CA ILE A 273 -12.66 -6.63 8.22
C ILE A 273 -14.10 -6.10 8.08
N ASN A 274 -15.01 -6.62 8.87
CA ASN A 274 -16.41 -6.20 8.92
C ASN A 274 -16.72 -5.44 10.23
N GLU A 275 -17.95 -4.92 10.38
CA GLU A 275 -18.36 -4.17 11.57
C GLU A 275 -18.33 -4.98 12.88
N LEU A 276 -18.48 -6.29 12.83
CA LEU A 276 -18.38 -7.14 14.02
C LEU A 276 -16.92 -7.25 14.45
N ASP A 277 -16.00 -7.43 13.50
CA ASP A 277 -14.57 -7.47 13.76
C ASP A 277 -14.06 -6.16 14.39
N GLU A 278 -14.56 -5.01 13.90
CA GLU A 278 -14.29 -3.69 14.48
C GLU A 278 -14.77 -3.61 15.93
N LYS A 279 -15.99 -4.07 16.20
CA LYS A 279 -16.56 -4.10 17.57
C LYS A 279 -15.78 -5.03 18.49
N GLU A 280 -15.33 -6.19 17.98
CA GLU A 280 -14.50 -7.12 18.75
C GLU A 280 -13.15 -6.51 19.09
N SER A 281 -12.49 -5.83 18.14
CA SER A 281 -11.23 -5.13 18.36
C SER A 281 -11.37 -3.94 19.29
N ASP A 282 -12.46 -3.17 19.19
CA ASP A 282 -12.81 -2.12 20.14
C ASP A 282 -12.99 -2.67 21.57
N ASN A 283 -13.70 -3.79 21.72
CA ASN A 283 -13.90 -4.44 23.01
C ASN A 283 -12.60 -5.01 23.58
N TYR A 284 -11.75 -5.56 22.71
CA TYR A 284 -10.42 -6.01 23.09
C TYR A 284 -9.60 -4.84 23.67
N ALA A 285 -9.50 -3.73 22.93
CA ALA A 285 -8.80 -2.53 23.38
C ALA A 285 -9.34 -2.01 24.72
N LYS A 286 -10.65 -1.88 24.83
CA LYS A 286 -11.35 -1.43 26.04
C LYS A 286 -11.02 -2.29 27.26
N ASN A 287 -11.12 -3.60 27.14
CA ASN A 287 -10.99 -4.53 28.25
C ASN A 287 -9.52 -4.80 28.62
N LYS A 288 -8.60 -4.76 27.65
CA LYS A 288 -7.16 -4.92 27.90
C LYS A 288 -6.55 -3.67 28.53
N LEU A 289 -6.98 -2.48 28.13
CA LEU A 289 -6.53 -1.23 28.76
C LEU A 289 -7.12 -1.06 30.16
N ILE A 290 -8.43 -1.20 30.32
CA ILE A 290 -9.13 -1.06 31.59
C ILE A 290 -9.96 -2.32 31.86
N PRO A 291 -9.61 -3.16 32.85
CA PRO A 291 -10.35 -4.38 33.16
C PRO A 291 -11.83 -4.11 33.44
N LYS A 292 -12.71 -4.85 32.73
CA LYS A 292 -14.16 -4.60 32.70
C LYS A 292 -14.80 -4.52 34.09
N GLU A 293 -14.47 -5.45 34.98
CA GLU A 293 -15.07 -5.47 36.32
C GLU A 293 -14.60 -4.29 37.16
N LYS A 294 -13.30 -3.96 37.14
CA LYS A 294 -12.76 -2.80 37.83
C LYS A 294 -13.39 -1.49 37.35
N TYR A 295 -13.61 -1.37 36.03
CA TYR A 295 -14.26 -0.21 35.46
C TYR A 295 -15.72 -0.08 35.87
N LYS A 296 -16.46 -1.20 35.89
CA LYS A 296 -17.84 -1.24 36.39
C LYS A 296 -17.95 -0.79 37.85
N ASP A 297 -17.06 -1.30 38.71
CA ASP A 297 -17.02 -0.90 40.12
C ASP A 297 -16.70 0.59 40.27
N PHE A 298 -15.82 1.12 39.44
CA PHE A 298 -15.48 2.54 39.43
C PHE A 298 -16.68 3.41 39.00
N LEU A 299 -17.40 3.01 37.96
CA LEU A 299 -18.62 3.70 37.51
C LEU A 299 -19.72 3.71 38.58
N GLN A 300 -19.88 2.61 39.34
CA GLN A 300 -20.87 2.52 40.40
C GLN A 300 -20.61 3.52 41.54
N LYS A 301 -19.35 3.91 41.77
CA LYS A 301 -19.02 4.93 42.77
C LYS A 301 -19.51 6.33 42.40
N GLY A 302 -19.69 6.60 41.08
CA GLY A 302 -20.25 7.84 40.55
C GLY A 302 -19.42 9.12 40.81
N CYS A 303 -18.15 8.97 41.24
CA CYS A 303 -17.26 10.09 41.50
C CYS A 303 -16.11 10.10 40.52
N PHE A 304 -16.10 11.09 39.61
CA PHE A 304 -15.11 11.21 38.52
C PHE A 304 -14.29 12.50 38.63
N ASP A 305 -14.01 12.91 39.87
CA ASP A 305 -13.08 14.02 40.12
C ASP A 305 -11.62 13.62 39.86
N ARG A 306 -10.73 14.60 39.90
CA ARG A 306 -9.30 14.42 39.61
C ARG A 306 -8.66 13.31 40.48
N ASN A 307 -8.92 13.31 41.77
CA ASN A 307 -8.27 12.40 42.70
C ASN A 307 -8.80 10.98 42.51
N SER A 308 -10.11 10.80 42.38
CA SER A 308 -10.74 9.50 42.11
C SER A 308 -10.22 8.84 40.83
N ILE A 309 -9.97 9.66 39.76
CA ILE A 309 -9.40 9.15 38.51
C ILE A 309 -7.93 8.76 38.68
N ILE A 310 -7.14 9.53 39.40
CA ILE A 310 -5.74 9.21 39.69
C ILE A 310 -5.65 7.94 40.50
N ASP A 311 -6.38 7.83 41.59
CA ASP A 311 -6.39 6.66 42.50
C ASP A 311 -6.81 5.39 41.73
N PHE A 312 -7.84 5.50 40.90
CA PHE A 312 -8.28 4.38 40.05
C PHE A 312 -7.23 3.98 39.02
N ALA A 313 -6.59 4.94 38.35
CA ALA A 313 -5.54 4.67 37.38
C ALA A 313 -4.33 3.98 38.01
N GLU A 314 -3.96 4.38 39.23
CA GLU A 314 -2.90 3.74 40.05
C GLU A 314 -3.29 2.32 40.48
N ASP A 315 -4.53 2.10 40.97
CA ASP A 315 -5.03 0.76 41.35
C ASP A 315 -4.93 -0.25 40.23
N ILE A 316 -5.20 0.18 38.99
CA ILE A 316 -5.15 -0.70 37.82
C ILE A 316 -3.85 -0.61 37.03
N ASN A 317 -2.84 0.13 37.48
CA ASN A 317 -1.54 0.34 36.82
C ASN A 317 -1.67 0.78 35.36
N ILE A 318 -2.37 1.90 35.11
CA ILE A 318 -2.52 2.48 33.78
C ILE A 318 -2.36 4.01 33.80
N SER A 319 -2.04 4.61 32.67
CA SER A 319 -2.01 6.08 32.56
C SER A 319 -3.38 6.70 32.84
N LYS A 320 -3.39 7.69 33.73
CA LYS A 320 -4.59 8.48 34.07
C LYS A 320 -5.28 9.10 32.84
N GLY A 321 -4.53 9.47 31.83
CA GLY A 321 -5.08 9.99 30.57
C GLY A 321 -5.97 8.97 29.83
N ILE A 322 -5.66 7.66 29.93
CA ILE A 322 -6.49 6.59 29.34
C ILE A 322 -7.82 6.49 30.06
N VAL A 323 -7.84 6.60 31.40
CA VAL A 323 -9.08 6.62 32.19
C VAL A 323 -9.95 7.82 31.81
N VAL A 324 -9.34 9.01 31.72
CA VAL A 324 -10.06 10.23 31.26
C VAL A 324 -10.63 10.02 29.85
N GLY A 325 -9.83 9.54 28.89
CA GLY A 325 -10.28 9.29 27.52
C GLY A 325 -11.43 8.29 27.46
N ARG A 326 -11.41 7.25 28.31
CA ARG A 326 -12.48 6.28 28.40
C ARG A 326 -13.78 6.88 28.96
N LEU A 327 -13.73 7.62 30.07
CA LEU A 327 -14.89 8.30 30.66
C LEU A 327 -15.50 9.30 29.68
N GLN A 328 -14.69 10.06 28.94
CA GLN A 328 -15.16 10.99 27.91
C GLN A 328 -15.86 10.25 26.76
N LYS A 329 -15.31 9.12 26.31
CA LYS A 329 -15.90 8.32 25.23
C LYS A 329 -17.23 7.68 25.62
N ASP A 330 -17.35 7.27 26.88
CA ASP A 330 -18.56 6.66 27.42
C ASP A 330 -19.62 7.71 27.86
N GLY A 331 -19.27 9.01 27.83
CA GLY A 331 -20.20 10.12 28.16
C GLY A 331 -20.33 10.42 29.64
N GLU A 332 -19.49 9.83 30.50
CA GLU A 332 -19.51 10.03 31.94
C GLU A 332 -18.96 11.41 32.36
N ILE A 333 -18.04 11.96 31.53
CA ILE A 333 -17.51 13.32 31.70
C ILE A 333 -17.45 14.03 30.33
N GLY A 334 -17.47 15.36 30.36
CA GLY A 334 -17.38 16.18 29.14
C GLY A 334 -15.97 16.12 28.48
N TYR A 335 -15.91 16.22 27.16
CA TYR A 335 -14.63 16.20 26.39
C TYR A 335 -13.68 17.36 26.73
N ASN A 336 -14.16 18.41 27.34
CA ASN A 336 -13.38 19.56 27.80
C ASN A 336 -12.85 19.41 29.25
N GLN A 337 -13.20 18.32 29.94
CA GLN A 337 -12.84 18.12 31.35
C GLN A 337 -11.57 17.29 31.47
N LEU A 338 -10.70 17.63 32.42
CA LEU A 338 -9.53 16.87 32.88
C LEU A 338 -8.51 16.49 31.78
N ASN A 339 -8.47 17.29 30.70
CA ASN A 339 -7.54 17.04 29.60
C ASN A 339 -6.06 17.25 29.98
N ASP A 340 -5.78 17.96 31.05
CA ASP A 340 -4.45 18.15 31.64
C ASP A 340 -3.89 16.87 32.28
N LEU A 341 -4.73 15.87 32.55
CA LEU A 341 -4.30 14.52 32.95
C LEU A 341 -3.82 13.66 31.78
N LYS A 342 -4.06 14.09 30.52
CA LYS A 342 -3.61 13.39 29.32
C LYS A 342 -2.20 13.84 28.93
N THR A 343 -1.34 12.89 28.67
CA THR A 343 -0.01 13.15 28.12
C THR A 343 -0.09 13.34 26.61
N ASN A 344 0.67 14.30 26.08
CA ASN A 344 0.84 14.46 24.63
C ASN A 344 2.19 13.89 24.18
N TYR A 345 2.15 13.00 23.21
CA TYR A 345 3.36 12.43 22.61
C TYR A 345 3.87 13.29 21.47
N VAL A 346 5.18 13.47 21.41
CA VAL A 346 5.88 14.08 20.27
C VAL A 346 6.84 13.03 19.75
N PHE A 347 6.54 12.52 18.57
CA PHE A 347 7.46 11.62 17.86
C PHE A 347 8.45 12.47 17.05
N LYS A 348 9.73 12.22 17.27
CA LYS A 348 10.82 12.87 16.52
C LYS A 348 11.18 12.07 15.28
#